data_46b8f6a2bcc863f8b399fae3b9e884f1
#
_entry.id   46b8f6a2bcc863f8b399fae3b9e884f1
#
_cell.length_a   1.000
_cell.length_b   1.000
_cell.length_c   1.000
_cell.angle_alpha   90.00
_cell.angle_beta   90.00
_cell.angle_gamma   90.00
#
_symmetry.space_group_name_H-M   'P 1'
#
loop_
_entity.id
_entity.type
_entity.pdbx_description
1 polymer ?
#
loop_
_entity_poly.entity_id
_entity_poly.type
_entity_poly.pdbx_seq_one_letter_code
_entity_poly.pdbx_strand_id
1 'polypeptide(L)'
;MVFDYLCGKISFMDINWVEIQKSQICNNDDAILYNEIVACYKNKLYRSGYLLAWILLIESLKRKIIELASLDDSRGKTEWQLIEQMEQNHQSTDCQITLSAKECEIISDTEFTTINSLWQQRCIFAHPYMQEVKVSDLEYIISKLVDITLSKPLSLSKKMIEERLDEIVNSPHVIPVNPDEQNNFIKQQLVLIKEKHYPVLYKNLFFYLSKAREANNNTIAAFMRRYILILLNNIDINLPIFTIEKQLSKFPNICWLIFNIPDSWRKLNDKYQGDLFRYLQSAPKSLSSNLIVNAYSLISKGAIVKNDYLKIYYDKLKCFSILHSYTLYIDKSILLDRIWDEYIKDWQFTSQMKYIEFLENLNVPVSEIFNNEESKRLGVFLGNCCRNNTFSALTFANKCSNIWIDNLYFCSGVIEGVMSKDGNIYIPQNCFSCVLHIFSNLSKENLDIIIGVLEALPNDMASQDLFGYEQIVKYFNDNKHLISDQSAHNRLNDLITKFYEPAIKLKAQGF
;
A
#
# COMPACT_ATOMS: atom_id res chain seq x y z
N MET A 1 -5.94 21.61 68.00
CA MET A 1 -4.92 20.56 67.81
C MET A 1 -5.22 19.68 66.60
N VAL A 2 -5.83 20.25 65.54
CA VAL A 2 -6.07 19.53 64.25
C VAL A 2 -5.64 20.37 63.02
N PHE A 3 -5.30 21.66 63.19
CA PHE A 3 -4.85 22.55 62.14
C PHE A 3 -3.34 22.52 61.88
N ASP A 4 -2.52 22.06 62.84
CA ASP A 4 -1.06 22.01 62.68
C ASP A 4 -0.54 20.76 61.96
N TYR A 5 -1.40 19.78 61.74
CA TYR A 5 -0.99 18.52 61.09
C TYR A 5 -1.09 18.57 59.55
N LEU A 6 -1.74 19.57 58.98
CA LEU A 6 -1.91 19.73 57.52
C LEU A 6 -0.90 20.72 56.90
N CYS A 7 -0.27 21.59 57.68
CA CYS A 7 0.79 22.53 57.24
C CYS A 7 2.19 21.89 57.14
N GLY A 8 2.42 20.76 57.82
CA GLY A 8 3.76 20.13 57.90
C GLY A 8 4.07 19.13 56.77
N LYS A 9 3.16 18.89 55.83
CA LYS A 9 3.35 17.87 54.72
C LYS A 9 3.45 18.46 53.34
N ILE A 10 3.51 19.78 53.14
CA ILE A 10 3.64 20.40 51.81
C ILE A 10 5.08 20.82 51.48
N SER A 11 6.06 20.51 52.29
CA SER A 11 7.45 20.94 52.09
C SER A 11 8.43 19.81 51.89
N PHE A 12 8.15 18.86 51.05
CA PHE A 12 9.13 17.95 50.45
C PHE A 12 8.60 17.56 49.09
N MET A 13 8.66 18.44 48.12
CA MET A 13 8.97 17.97 46.78
C MET A 13 10.38 17.38 46.92
N ASP A 14 10.43 16.08 46.72
CA ASP A 14 11.57 15.22 47.00
C ASP A 14 12.78 15.71 46.18
N ILE A 15 13.97 15.71 46.73
CA ILE A 15 15.24 15.90 46.02
C ILE A 15 15.22 15.03 44.72
N ASN A 16 14.55 13.90 44.72
CA ASN A 16 14.24 13.06 43.59
C ASN A 16 13.52 13.83 42.44
N TRP A 17 12.63 14.81 42.72
CA TRP A 17 11.93 15.50 41.63
C TRP A 17 12.89 16.31 40.77
N VAL A 18 13.82 17.06 41.35
CA VAL A 18 14.80 17.85 40.59
C VAL A 18 15.76 16.97 39.81
N GLU A 19 16.13 15.83 40.37
CA GLU A 19 16.94 14.81 39.65
C GLU A 19 16.15 14.12 38.52
N ILE A 20 14.87 13.85 38.71
CA ILE A 20 13.98 13.32 37.64
C ILE A 20 13.89 14.30 36.47
N GLN A 21 13.77 15.60 36.76
CA GLN A 21 13.75 16.62 35.68
C GLN A 21 15.02 16.58 34.83
N LYS A 22 16.17 16.28 35.42
CA LYS A 22 17.44 16.14 34.70
C LYS A 22 17.40 15.08 33.60
N SER A 23 16.68 13.96 33.80
CA SER A 23 16.57 12.89 32.82
C SER A 23 15.85 13.31 31.53
N GLN A 24 15.14 14.44 31.54
CA GLN A 24 14.41 14.99 30.41
C GLN A 24 15.25 15.96 29.56
N ILE A 25 16.47 16.31 30.00
CA ILE A 25 17.33 17.28 29.32
C ILE A 25 17.93 16.67 28.05
N CYS A 26 17.64 17.26 26.91
CA CYS A 26 18.08 16.75 25.61
C CYS A 26 19.54 17.11 25.26
N ASN A 27 20.10 18.17 25.86
CA ASN A 27 21.43 18.67 25.52
C ASN A 27 22.39 18.52 26.72
N ASN A 28 23.60 17.98 26.46
CA ASN A 28 24.59 17.73 27.51
C ASN A 28 25.15 19.01 28.15
N ASP A 29 25.33 20.09 27.40
CA ASP A 29 25.83 21.37 27.94
C ASP A 29 24.82 21.97 28.91
N ASP A 30 23.53 21.86 28.60
CA ASP A 30 22.44 22.25 29.49
C ASP A 30 22.46 21.43 30.79
N ALA A 31 22.75 20.14 30.68
CA ALA A 31 22.82 19.27 31.84
C ALA A 31 23.94 19.63 32.81
N ILE A 32 25.06 20.23 32.31
CA ILE A 32 26.16 20.71 33.16
C ILE A 32 25.68 21.87 34.01
N LEU A 33 25.12 22.93 33.41
CA LEU A 33 24.63 24.09 34.14
C LEU A 33 23.42 23.74 35.01
N TYR A 34 22.57 22.79 34.60
CA TYR A 34 21.48 22.28 35.43
C TYR A 34 21.97 21.62 36.72
N ASN A 35 23.12 20.93 36.72
CA ASN A 35 23.70 20.37 37.94
C ASN A 35 24.04 21.46 38.99
N GLU A 36 24.44 22.66 38.56
CA GLU A 36 24.67 23.80 39.47
C GLU A 36 23.36 24.25 40.10
N ILE A 37 22.25 24.27 39.33
CA ILE A 37 20.93 24.61 39.87
C ILE A 37 20.51 23.56 40.93
N VAL A 38 20.76 22.27 40.66
CA VAL A 38 20.50 21.15 41.60
C VAL A 38 21.33 21.37 42.89
N ALA A 39 22.60 21.77 42.77
CA ALA A 39 23.45 22.06 43.93
C ALA A 39 22.91 23.24 44.74
N CYS A 40 22.45 24.32 44.10
CA CYS A 40 21.81 25.42 44.77
C CYS A 40 20.53 24.97 45.51
N TYR A 41 19.70 24.17 44.90
CA TYR A 41 18.48 23.63 45.49
C TYR A 41 18.80 22.82 46.76
N LYS A 42 19.74 21.90 46.67
CA LYS A 42 20.20 21.04 47.79
C LYS A 42 20.74 21.84 48.95
N ASN A 43 21.44 22.95 48.67
CA ASN A 43 22.03 23.84 49.68
C ASN A 43 21.10 24.97 50.10
N LYS A 44 19.83 24.95 49.71
CA LYS A 44 18.82 25.99 50.03
C LYS A 44 19.21 27.40 49.57
N LEU A 45 20.03 27.49 48.51
CA LEU A 45 20.46 28.78 47.91
C LEU A 45 19.45 29.18 46.82
N TYR A 46 18.19 29.37 47.20
CA TYR A 46 17.06 29.50 46.26
C TYR A 46 17.20 30.69 45.32
N ARG A 47 17.71 31.83 45.80
CA ARG A 47 17.97 33.02 44.96
C ARG A 47 19.01 32.73 43.88
N SER A 48 20.15 32.14 44.26
CA SER A 48 21.21 31.79 43.32
C SER A 48 20.71 30.73 42.30
N GLY A 49 19.97 29.75 42.77
CA GLY A 49 19.35 28.74 41.90
C GLY A 49 18.38 29.32 40.88
N TYR A 50 17.56 30.33 41.31
CA TYR A 50 16.62 31.01 40.42
C TYR A 50 17.35 31.79 39.31
N LEU A 51 18.39 32.53 39.67
CA LEU A 51 19.19 33.31 38.73
C LEU A 51 19.93 32.41 37.74
N LEU A 52 20.49 31.29 38.20
CA LEU A 52 21.12 30.28 37.35
C LEU A 52 20.10 29.62 36.39
N ALA A 53 18.89 29.31 36.89
CA ALA A 53 17.82 28.76 36.05
C ALA A 53 17.39 29.74 34.95
N TRP A 54 17.35 31.05 35.26
CA TRP A 54 17.12 32.10 34.25
C TRP A 54 18.23 32.12 33.20
N ILE A 55 19.50 32.13 33.61
CA ILE A 55 20.64 32.10 32.70
C ILE A 55 20.58 30.89 31.79
N LEU A 56 20.33 29.72 32.35
CA LEU A 56 20.20 28.49 31.54
C LEU A 56 19.05 28.54 30.54
N LEU A 57 17.91 29.15 30.91
CA LEU A 57 16.78 29.34 30.00
C LEU A 57 17.19 30.20 28.80
N ILE A 58 17.84 31.34 29.04
CA ILE A 58 18.27 32.26 27.97
C ILE A 58 19.36 31.62 27.10
N GLU A 59 20.36 31.02 27.70
CA GLU A 59 21.43 30.35 26.95
C GLU A 59 20.90 29.17 26.11
N SER A 60 19.95 28.38 26.62
CA SER A 60 19.29 27.34 25.87
C SER A 60 18.51 27.84 24.66
N LEU A 61 17.79 28.97 24.80
CA LEU A 61 17.08 29.60 23.67
C LEU A 61 18.07 30.18 22.65
N LYS A 62 19.11 30.90 23.11
CA LYS A 62 20.18 31.45 22.26
C LYS A 62 20.84 30.38 21.42
N ARG A 63 21.23 29.26 22.03
CA ARG A 63 21.82 28.12 21.30
C ARG A 63 20.90 27.59 20.23
N LYS A 64 19.60 27.44 20.48
CA LYS A 64 18.61 27.00 19.48
C LYS A 64 18.49 27.98 18.32
N ILE A 65 18.59 29.29 18.56
CA ILE A 65 18.61 30.30 17.49
C ILE A 65 19.89 30.16 16.65
N ILE A 66 21.05 30.00 17.29
CA ILE A 66 22.32 29.75 16.60
C ILE A 66 22.27 28.46 15.77
N GLU A 67 21.71 27.42 16.31
CA GLU A 67 21.53 26.15 15.62
C GLU A 67 20.63 26.30 14.39
N LEU A 68 19.51 27.05 14.49
CA LEU A 68 18.67 27.41 13.34
C LEU A 68 19.46 28.19 12.28
N ALA A 69 20.25 29.18 12.69
CA ALA A 69 21.07 29.97 11.80
C ALA A 69 22.13 29.10 11.08
N SER A 70 22.71 28.13 11.78
CA SER A 70 23.70 27.19 11.22
C SER A 70 23.08 26.21 10.22
N LEU A 71 21.79 25.95 10.34
CA LEU A 71 20.98 25.15 9.43
C LEU A 71 20.45 25.95 8.22
N ASP A 72 20.97 27.13 7.98
CA ASP A 72 20.59 28.03 6.89
C ASP A 72 19.17 28.60 6.95
N ASP A 73 18.48 28.51 8.11
CA ASP A 73 17.18 29.17 8.27
C ASP A 73 17.33 30.69 8.17
N SER A 74 16.58 31.31 7.26
CA SER A 74 16.71 32.75 6.99
C SER A 74 16.25 33.63 8.17
N ARG A 75 15.26 33.19 8.96
CA ARG A 75 14.85 33.88 10.19
C ARG A 75 15.89 33.68 11.27
N GLY A 76 16.34 32.43 11.46
CA GLY A 76 17.42 32.12 12.40
C GLY A 76 18.65 32.99 12.17
N LYS A 77 19.09 33.17 10.90
CA LYS A 77 20.20 34.02 10.53
C LYS A 77 19.92 35.49 10.87
N THR A 78 18.75 36.00 10.50
CA THR A 78 18.38 37.41 10.79
C THR A 78 18.33 37.67 12.28
N GLU A 79 17.67 36.81 13.03
CA GLU A 79 17.54 36.99 14.50
C GLU A 79 18.87 36.78 15.21
N TRP A 80 19.71 35.86 14.76
CA TRP A 80 21.05 35.68 15.29
C TRP A 80 21.93 36.93 15.05
N GLN A 81 21.90 37.50 13.84
CA GLN A 81 22.63 38.75 13.53
C GLN A 81 22.24 39.92 14.44
N LEU A 82 20.94 40.05 14.75
CA LEU A 82 20.47 41.09 15.69
C LEU A 82 21.04 40.87 17.10
N ILE A 83 21.01 39.62 17.59
CA ILE A 83 21.54 39.30 18.92
C ILE A 83 23.05 39.54 18.95
N GLU A 84 23.79 39.08 17.95
CA GLU A 84 25.24 39.23 17.82
C GLU A 84 25.64 40.72 17.79
N GLN A 85 24.91 41.54 17.03
CA GLN A 85 25.13 43.01 17.02
C GLN A 85 24.92 43.65 18.37
N MET A 86 23.89 43.22 19.14
CA MET A 86 23.65 43.74 20.50
C MET A 86 24.78 43.32 21.46
N GLU A 87 25.27 42.08 21.34
CA GLU A 87 26.40 41.56 22.14
C GLU A 87 27.69 42.36 21.86
N GLN A 88 27.99 42.62 20.59
CA GLN A 88 29.12 43.41 20.16
C GLN A 88 29.04 44.87 20.73
N ASN A 89 27.82 45.39 20.88
CA ASN A 89 27.58 46.71 21.47
C ASN A 89 27.43 46.67 23.00
N HIS A 90 27.73 45.54 23.66
CA HIS A 90 27.62 45.36 25.11
C HIS A 90 26.20 45.65 25.66
N GLN A 91 25.16 45.41 24.89
CA GLN A 91 23.76 45.57 25.28
C GLN A 91 23.21 44.33 25.91
N SER A 92 22.22 44.45 26.79
CA SER A 92 21.52 43.30 27.36
C SER A 92 20.69 42.59 26.28
N THR A 93 20.86 41.29 26.10
CA THR A 93 20.25 40.51 25.03
C THR A 93 19.09 39.64 25.50
N ASP A 94 18.81 39.50 26.81
CA ASP A 94 17.78 38.59 27.35
C ASP A 94 16.42 38.77 26.68
N CYS A 95 15.94 40.03 26.58
CA CYS A 95 14.65 40.33 25.96
C CYS A 95 14.66 40.04 24.45
N GLN A 96 15.76 40.35 23.76
CA GLN A 96 15.89 40.08 22.32
C GLN A 96 15.93 38.60 22.06
N ILE A 97 16.70 37.81 22.82
CA ILE A 97 16.77 36.36 22.70
C ILE A 97 15.36 35.75 22.85
N THR A 98 14.60 36.21 23.85
CA THR A 98 13.23 35.70 24.06
C THR A 98 12.30 36.07 22.91
N LEU A 99 12.39 37.30 22.38
CA LEU A 99 11.62 37.74 21.21
C LEU A 99 12.02 36.96 19.97
N SER A 100 13.30 36.83 19.70
CA SER A 100 13.84 36.08 18.59
C SER A 100 13.46 34.60 18.62
N ALA A 101 13.43 33.99 19.82
CA ALA A 101 12.95 32.62 19.98
C ALA A 101 11.47 32.44 19.60
N LYS A 102 10.65 33.48 19.86
CA LYS A 102 9.25 33.52 19.42
C LYS A 102 9.15 33.71 17.92
N GLU A 103 9.87 34.67 17.34
CA GLU A 103 9.89 34.90 15.88
C GLU A 103 10.39 33.69 15.09
N CYS A 104 11.35 32.93 15.62
CA CYS A 104 11.83 31.67 15.07
C CYS A 104 10.89 30.47 15.35
N GLU A 105 9.73 30.68 15.96
CA GLU A 105 8.79 29.64 16.37
C GLU A 105 9.39 28.55 17.30
N ILE A 106 10.51 28.83 17.96
CA ILE A 106 11.11 27.98 18.99
C ILE A 106 10.17 27.85 20.18
N ILE A 107 9.56 28.96 20.59
CA ILE A 107 8.56 29.04 21.65
C ILE A 107 7.22 29.58 21.12
N SER A 108 6.12 29.18 21.78
CA SER A 108 4.78 29.67 21.49
C SER A 108 4.49 31.03 22.15
N ASP A 109 3.40 31.71 21.75
CA ASP A 109 2.94 32.97 22.39
C ASP A 109 2.69 32.79 23.89
N THR A 110 2.15 31.63 24.30
CA THR A 110 1.89 31.33 25.71
C THR A 110 3.21 31.18 26.50
N GLU A 111 4.19 30.48 25.92
CA GLU A 111 5.52 30.28 26.51
C GLU A 111 6.27 31.62 26.58
N PHE A 112 6.18 32.44 25.52
CA PHE A 112 6.72 33.81 25.54
C PHE A 112 6.16 34.65 26.69
N THR A 113 4.83 34.59 26.90
CA THR A 113 4.19 35.33 28.03
C THR A 113 4.69 34.81 29.38
N THR A 114 4.86 33.47 29.50
CA THR A 114 5.40 32.85 30.71
C THR A 114 6.84 33.31 30.98
N ILE A 115 7.71 33.33 29.97
CA ILE A 115 9.11 33.77 30.10
C ILE A 115 9.17 35.25 30.50
N ASN A 116 8.33 36.10 29.93
CA ASN A 116 8.26 37.53 30.35
C ASN A 116 7.88 37.66 31.81
N SER A 117 6.98 36.84 32.33
CA SER A 117 6.65 36.84 33.78
C SER A 117 7.85 36.39 34.64
N LEU A 118 8.56 35.35 34.21
CA LEU A 118 9.79 34.88 34.88
C LEU A 118 10.90 35.95 34.85
N TRP A 119 11.03 36.72 33.76
CA TRP A 119 11.96 37.81 33.65
C TRP A 119 11.65 38.94 34.67
N GLN A 120 10.38 39.32 34.83
CA GLN A 120 9.96 40.28 35.84
C GLN A 120 10.32 39.81 37.24
N GLN A 121 10.07 38.55 37.57
CA GLN A 121 10.44 37.95 38.85
C GLN A 121 11.97 37.96 39.04
N ARG A 122 12.73 37.61 38.00
CA ARG A 122 14.20 37.64 38.01
C ARG A 122 14.72 39.04 38.34
N CYS A 123 14.10 40.09 37.76
CA CYS A 123 14.48 41.47 38.06
C CYS A 123 14.28 41.81 39.55
N ILE A 124 13.17 41.38 40.15
CA ILE A 124 12.89 41.54 41.57
C ILE A 124 13.91 40.78 42.43
N PHE A 125 14.15 39.50 42.11
CA PHE A 125 15.04 38.63 42.85
C PHE A 125 16.53 38.97 42.71
N ALA A 126 16.92 39.71 41.66
CA ALA A 126 18.27 40.24 41.53
C ALA A 126 18.61 41.28 42.59
N HIS A 127 17.60 41.93 43.19
CA HIS A 127 17.79 42.90 44.24
C HIS A 127 17.65 42.25 45.63
N PRO A 128 18.74 42.10 46.42
CA PRO A 128 18.77 41.28 47.62
C PRO A 128 17.84 41.75 48.76
N TYR A 129 17.43 42.97 48.72
CA TYR A 129 16.62 43.57 49.79
C TYR A 129 15.12 43.77 49.45
N MET A 130 14.70 43.40 48.23
CA MET A 130 13.31 43.60 47.79
C MET A 130 12.39 42.46 48.22
N GLN A 131 12.78 41.22 47.97
CA GLN A 131 11.95 40.07 48.26
C GLN A 131 12.80 38.82 48.51
N GLU A 132 12.37 37.96 49.46
CA GLU A 132 12.95 36.68 49.70
C GLU A 132 12.46 35.67 48.67
N VAL A 133 13.36 34.84 48.10
CA VAL A 133 13.05 33.78 47.18
C VAL A 133 12.71 32.50 47.92
N LYS A 134 11.51 32.00 47.71
CA LYS A 134 11.03 30.73 48.31
C LYS A 134 11.43 29.53 47.45
N VAL A 135 11.43 28.36 48.07
CA VAL A 135 11.67 27.08 47.36
C VAL A 135 10.69 26.89 46.21
N SER A 136 9.40 27.28 46.41
CA SER A 136 8.36 27.18 45.36
C SER A 136 8.64 28.06 44.14
N ASP A 137 9.32 29.20 44.31
CA ASP A 137 9.70 30.08 43.19
C ASP A 137 10.78 29.40 42.33
N LEU A 138 11.77 28.76 43.00
CA LEU A 138 12.81 28.00 42.32
C LEU A 138 12.23 26.76 41.60
N GLU A 139 11.35 26.03 42.26
CA GLU A 139 10.68 24.85 41.65
C GLU A 139 9.85 25.26 40.43
N TYR A 140 9.15 26.38 40.50
CA TYR A 140 8.37 26.91 39.39
C TYR A 140 9.23 27.24 38.16
N ILE A 141 10.35 27.98 38.33
CA ILE A 141 11.23 28.30 37.20
C ILE A 141 11.90 27.06 36.66
N ILE A 142 12.30 26.09 37.49
CA ILE A 142 12.87 24.79 37.05
C ILE A 142 11.86 24.02 36.19
N SER A 143 10.61 23.90 36.64
CA SER A 143 9.56 23.25 35.83
C SER A 143 9.39 23.95 34.49
N LYS A 144 9.30 25.28 34.46
CA LYS A 144 9.13 26.01 33.19
C LYS A 144 10.37 25.93 32.29
N LEU A 145 11.55 25.97 32.83
CA LEU A 145 12.81 25.79 32.11
C LEU A 145 12.82 24.41 31.38
N VAL A 146 12.48 23.35 32.09
CA VAL A 146 12.42 22.02 31.48
C VAL A 146 11.32 21.94 30.44
N ASP A 147 10.09 22.34 30.79
CA ASP A 147 8.91 22.26 29.90
C ASP A 147 9.06 23.09 28.63
N ILE A 148 9.68 24.29 28.71
CA ILE A 148 9.76 25.23 27.59
C ILE A 148 10.98 24.93 26.69
N THR A 149 12.14 24.61 27.29
CA THR A 149 13.39 24.55 26.54
C THR A 149 14.11 23.20 26.63
N LEU A 150 14.45 22.71 27.85
CA LEU A 150 15.45 21.65 28.02
C LEU A 150 14.98 20.28 27.55
N SER A 151 13.68 19.96 27.68
CA SER A 151 13.08 18.70 27.22
C SER A 151 12.71 18.71 25.73
N LYS A 152 12.83 19.85 25.07
CA LYS A 152 12.40 20.00 23.68
C LYS A 152 13.63 20.11 22.76
N PRO A 153 13.83 19.21 21.82
CA PRO A 153 14.82 19.39 20.78
C PRO A 153 14.46 20.60 19.91
N LEU A 154 15.43 21.12 19.14
CA LEU A 154 15.16 22.12 18.13
C LEU A 154 14.08 21.62 17.17
N SER A 155 13.14 22.47 16.80
CA SER A 155 12.10 22.13 15.83
C SER A 155 12.18 23.04 14.60
N LEU A 156 12.05 22.39 13.41
CA LEU A 156 12.11 23.09 12.14
C LEU A 156 10.88 23.98 11.94
N SER A 157 11.11 25.20 11.43
CA SER A 157 10.06 26.07 10.97
C SER A 157 9.42 25.54 9.69
N LYS A 158 8.25 26.07 9.35
CA LYS A 158 7.53 25.73 8.12
C LYS A 158 8.37 25.95 6.86
N LYS A 159 9.13 27.03 6.82
CA LYS A 159 9.99 27.40 5.70
C LYS A 159 11.17 26.43 5.56
N MET A 160 11.80 26.04 6.67
CA MET A 160 12.88 25.06 6.66
C MET A 160 12.42 23.68 6.16
N ILE A 161 11.19 23.26 6.48
CA ILE A 161 10.65 22.02 5.95
C ILE A 161 10.60 22.06 4.42
N GLU A 162 10.19 23.21 3.86
CA GLU A 162 10.16 23.42 2.41
C GLU A 162 11.57 23.44 1.81
N GLU A 163 12.49 24.19 2.38
CA GLU A 163 13.91 24.28 1.97
C GLU A 163 14.61 22.91 2.02
N ARG A 164 14.39 22.13 3.09
CA ARG A 164 14.93 20.74 3.20
C ARG A 164 14.41 19.81 2.14
N LEU A 165 13.12 19.89 1.84
CA LEU A 165 12.55 19.06 0.76
C LEU A 165 13.07 19.50 -0.61
N ASP A 166 13.25 20.80 -0.84
CA ASP A 166 13.89 21.33 -2.05
C ASP A 166 15.34 20.87 -2.18
N GLU A 167 16.11 20.89 -1.09
CA GLU A 167 17.49 20.39 -1.07
C GLU A 167 17.55 18.90 -1.46
N ILE A 168 16.70 18.06 -0.88
CA ILE A 168 16.62 16.63 -1.19
C ILE A 168 16.29 16.40 -2.67
N VAL A 169 15.39 17.20 -3.23
CA VAL A 169 14.98 17.08 -4.64
C VAL A 169 16.07 17.54 -5.59
N ASN A 170 16.77 18.64 -5.27
CA ASN A 170 17.82 19.23 -6.10
C ASN A 170 19.18 18.52 -5.94
N SER A 171 19.38 17.81 -4.82
CA SER A 171 20.61 17.10 -4.49
C SER A 171 20.35 15.64 -4.10
N PRO A 172 19.91 14.78 -5.04
CA PRO A 172 19.50 13.40 -4.74
C PRO A 172 20.58 12.54 -4.08
N HIS A 173 21.85 12.95 -4.14
CA HIS A 173 22.98 12.26 -3.52
C HIS A 173 22.93 12.29 -1.97
N VAL A 174 22.16 13.18 -1.38
CA VAL A 174 21.95 13.22 0.08
C VAL A 174 21.00 12.11 0.56
N ILE A 175 20.27 11.49 -0.36
CA ILE A 175 19.37 10.37 -0.05
C ILE A 175 20.21 9.10 0.14
N PRO A 176 20.17 8.44 1.31
CA PRO A 176 20.85 7.17 1.50
C PRO A 176 20.39 6.12 0.48
N VAL A 177 21.34 5.28 0.03
CA VAL A 177 21.03 4.24 -0.98
C VAL A 177 20.23 3.10 -0.35
N ASN A 178 20.59 2.73 0.88
CA ASN A 178 19.96 1.62 1.59
C ASN A 178 18.56 2.00 2.12
N PRO A 179 17.54 1.17 1.90
CA PRO A 179 16.19 1.38 2.41
C PRO A 179 16.07 1.59 3.93
N ASP A 180 16.85 0.88 4.73
CA ASP A 180 16.82 1.02 6.20
C ASP A 180 17.49 2.32 6.66
N GLU A 181 18.55 2.73 6.00
CA GLU A 181 19.17 4.03 6.23
C GLU A 181 18.23 5.18 5.85
N GLN A 182 17.47 5.02 4.74
CA GLN A 182 16.40 5.98 4.39
C GLN A 182 15.34 6.08 5.48
N ASN A 183 14.90 4.93 6.03
CA ASN A 183 13.93 4.91 7.12
C ASN A 183 14.45 5.65 8.36
N ASN A 184 15.71 5.42 8.72
CA ASN A 184 16.34 6.09 9.86
C ASN A 184 16.51 7.60 9.61
N PHE A 185 16.96 7.98 8.42
CA PHE A 185 17.07 9.38 8.01
C PHE A 185 15.72 10.09 8.11
N ILE A 186 14.64 9.50 7.56
CA ILE A 186 13.30 10.08 7.63
C ILE A 186 12.83 10.22 9.08
N LYS A 187 13.01 9.19 9.91
CA LYS A 187 12.63 9.26 11.34
C LYS A 187 13.37 10.36 12.09
N GLN A 188 14.66 10.55 11.84
CA GLN A 188 15.45 11.63 12.40
C GLN A 188 14.92 13.01 11.98
N GLN A 189 14.54 13.19 10.70
CA GLN A 189 13.92 14.44 10.24
C GLN A 189 12.57 14.69 10.92
N LEU A 190 11.74 13.64 11.11
CA LEU A 190 10.44 13.78 11.76
C LEU A 190 10.52 14.23 13.23
N VAL A 191 11.55 13.81 13.95
CA VAL A 191 11.77 14.27 15.34
C VAL A 191 11.95 15.79 15.42
N LEU A 192 12.52 16.40 14.39
CA LEU A 192 12.76 17.83 14.30
C LEU A 192 11.51 18.65 13.91
N ILE A 193 10.41 17.98 13.52
CA ILE A 193 9.21 18.64 13.01
C ILE A 193 8.09 18.58 14.03
N LYS A 194 7.56 19.74 14.46
CA LYS A 194 6.38 19.79 15.34
C LYS A 194 5.15 19.24 14.63
N GLU A 195 4.31 18.51 15.35
CA GLU A 195 3.07 17.93 14.83
C GLU A 195 2.17 18.94 14.11
N LYS A 196 2.11 20.19 14.59
CA LYS A 196 1.37 21.29 13.94
C LYS A 196 1.80 21.54 12.49
N HIS A 197 3.02 21.14 12.11
CA HIS A 197 3.57 21.31 10.75
C HIS A 197 3.42 20.09 9.86
N TYR A 198 2.98 18.93 10.38
CA TYR A 198 2.76 17.74 9.57
C TYR A 198 1.81 17.94 8.37
N PRO A 199 0.71 18.74 8.47
CA PRO A 199 -0.12 19.03 7.30
C PRO A 199 0.64 19.72 6.16
N VAL A 200 1.60 20.58 6.48
CA VAL A 200 2.43 21.27 5.48
C VAL A 200 3.44 20.29 4.86
N LEU A 201 4.13 19.52 5.71
CA LEU A 201 5.04 18.47 5.27
C LEU A 201 4.33 17.50 4.32
N TYR A 202 3.16 16.99 4.73
CA TYR A 202 2.35 16.06 3.94
C TYR A 202 1.98 16.64 2.56
N LYS A 203 1.49 17.89 2.54
CA LYS A 203 1.17 18.61 1.30
C LYS A 203 2.38 18.70 0.37
N ASN A 204 3.55 19.07 0.89
CA ASN A 204 4.76 19.24 0.11
C ASN A 204 5.30 17.90 -0.40
N LEU A 205 5.30 16.85 0.42
CA LEU A 205 5.67 15.50 0.01
C LEU A 205 4.82 15.01 -1.18
N PHE A 206 3.51 15.23 -1.16
CA PHE A 206 2.64 14.88 -2.30
C PHE A 206 2.98 15.67 -3.55
N PHE A 207 3.25 16.95 -3.41
CA PHE A 207 3.64 17.82 -4.52
C PHE A 207 4.95 17.36 -5.16
N TYR A 208 6.00 17.10 -4.35
CA TYR A 208 7.28 16.62 -4.88
C TYR A 208 7.21 15.21 -5.44
N LEU A 209 6.40 14.33 -4.85
CA LEU A 209 6.15 13.00 -5.42
C LEU A 209 5.49 13.10 -6.79
N SER A 210 4.49 13.98 -6.97
CA SER A 210 3.87 14.22 -8.27
C SER A 210 4.88 14.72 -9.30
N LYS A 211 5.66 15.75 -8.95
CA LYS A 211 6.70 16.30 -9.83
C LYS A 211 7.77 15.25 -10.20
N ALA A 212 8.24 14.47 -9.24
CA ALA A 212 9.22 13.41 -9.49
C ALA A 212 8.68 12.35 -10.46
N ARG A 213 7.40 12.01 -10.37
CA ARG A 213 6.74 11.08 -11.29
C ARG A 213 6.60 11.67 -12.69
N GLU A 214 6.22 12.92 -12.82
CA GLU A 214 6.13 13.64 -14.10
C GLU A 214 7.49 13.73 -14.79
N ALA A 215 8.57 13.93 -14.01
CA ALA A 215 9.95 13.98 -14.49
C ALA A 215 10.60 12.57 -14.66
N ASN A 216 9.88 11.48 -14.41
CA ASN A 216 10.38 10.10 -14.40
C ASN A 216 11.59 9.88 -13.48
N ASN A 217 11.72 10.67 -12.40
CA ASN A 217 12.76 10.50 -11.40
C ASN A 217 12.35 9.46 -10.36
N ASN A 218 12.65 8.20 -10.64
CA ASN A 218 12.22 7.08 -9.81
C ASN A 218 12.85 7.08 -8.41
N THR A 219 14.07 7.57 -8.24
CA THR A 219 14.78 7.63 -6.95
C THR A 219 14.07 8.58 -6.00
N ILE A 220 13.83 9.82 -6.43
CA ILE A 220 13.11 10.82 -5.63
C ILE A 220 11.67 10.36 -5.38
N ALA A 221 11.00 9.82 -6.40
CA ALA A 221 9.63 9.34 -6.25
C ALA A 221 9.51 8.21 -5.21
N ALA A 222 10.44 7.25 -5.22
CA ALA A 222 10.48 6.16 -4.24
C ALA A 222 10.75 6.69 -2.82
N PHE A 223 11.69 7.63 -2.66
CA PHE A 223 12.01 8.24 -1.37
C PHE A 223 10.83 9.06 -0.82
N MET A 224 10.21 9.94 -1.63
CA MET A 224 9.05 10.73 -1.21
C MET A 224 7.86 9.85 -0.83
N ARG A 225 7.60 8.78 -1.59
CA ARG A 225 6.57 7.79 -1.25
C ARG A 225 6.86 7.13 0.10
N ARG A 226 8.10 6.71 0.34
CA ARG A 226 8.53 6.12 1.61
C ARG A 226 8.35 7.10 2.76
N TYR A 227 8.71 8.36 2.59
CA TYR A 227 8.54 9.41 3.58
C TYR A 227 7.06 9.57 3.96
N ILE A 228 6.17 9.64 2.97
CA ILE A 228 4.71 9.70 3.21
C ILE A 228 4.23 8.48 4.00
N LEU A 229 4.67 7.27 3.64
CA LEU A 229 4.26 6.05 4.33
C LEU A 229 4.75 6.00 5.78
N ILE A 230 5.97 6.44 6.06
CA ILE A 230 6.50 6.53 7.43
C ILE A 230 5.72 7.59 8.22
N LEU A 231 5.47 8.75 7.64
CA LEU A 231 4.67 9.80 8.26
C LEU A 231 3.26 9.30 8.60
N LEU A 232 2.58 8.63 7.68
CA LEU A 232 1.27 8.02 7.90
C LEU A 232 1.28 6.94 8.99
N ASN A 233 2.37 6.22 9.16
CA ASN A 233 2.48 5.19 10.19
C ASN A 233 2.76 5.75 11.58
N ASN A 234 3.43 6.90 11.67
CA ASN A 234 3.78 7.55 12.93
C ASN A 234 2.68 8.47 13.47
N ILE A 235 1.72 8.82 12.65
CA ILE A 235 0.62 9.70 13.03
C ILE A 235 -0.64 8.87 13.02
N ASP A 236 -1.34 8.81 14.17
CA ASP A 236 -2.76 8.49 14.13
C ASP A 236 -3.42 9.45 13.15
N ILE A 237 -4.20 8.92 12.21
CA ILE A 237 -4.78 9.67 11.08
C ILE A 237 -5.88 10.64 11.54
N ASN A 238 -5.65 11.33 12.56
CA ASN A 238 -6.19 12.65 12.81
C ASN A 238 -5.40 13.75 12.08
N LEU A 239 -4.61 13.42 11.05
CA LEU A 239 -4.32 14.40 9.99
C LEU A 239 -5.67 15.03 9.64
N PRO A 240 -5.82 16.35 9.79
CA PRO A 240 -7.12 16.97 9.63
C PRO A 240 -7.75 16.41 8.35
N ILE A 241 -8.95 15.89 8.45
CA ILE A 241 -9.78 15.32 7.35
C ILE A 241 -9.61 16.15 6.07
N PHE A 242 -9.57 17.46 6.23
CA PHE A 242 -9.27 18.46 5.22
C PHE A 242 -7.96 18.21 4.43
N THR A 243 -6.88 17.73 5.06
CA THR A 243 -5.60 17.54 4.36
C THR A 243 -5.68 16.35 3.41
N ILE A 244 -6.30 15.25 3.81
CA ILE A 244 -6.49 14.07 2.97
C ILE A 244 -7.44 14.40 1.81
N GLU A 245 -8.59 15.01 2.07
CA GLU A 245 -9.57 15.38 1.06
C GLU A 245 -8.98 16.28 -0.03
N LYS A 246 -8.17 17.27 0.39
CA LYS A 246 -7.48 18.18 -0.53
C LYS A 246 -6.43 17.46 -1.39
N GLN A 247 -5.73 16.46 -0.84
CA GLN A 247 -4.77 15.67 -1.61
C GLN A 247 -5.48 14.71 -2.58
N LEU A 248 -6.59 14.08 -2.16
CA LEU A 248 -7.41 13.22 -3.02
C LEU A 248 -7.93 13.98 -4.25
N SER A 249 -8.43 15.22 -4.06
CA SER A 249 -8.92 16.03 -5.16
C SER A 249 -7.81 16.53 -6.11
N LYS A 250 -6.62 16.83 -5.57
CA LYS A 250 -5.54 17.42 -6.34
C LYS A 250 -4.60 16.39 -6.98
N PHE A 251 -4.34 15.28 -6.29
CA PHE A 251 -3.39 14.25 -6.69
C PHE A 251 -3.95 12.83 -6.58
N PRO A 252 -5.09 12.50 -7.23
CA PRO A 252 -5.75 11.21 -7.04
C PRO A 252 -4.89 10.02 -7.49
N ASN A 253 -4.06 10.19 -8.53
CA ASN A 253 -3.11 9.15 -8.97
C ASN A 253 -2.04 8.85 -7.91
N ILE A 254 -1.55 9.88 -7.24
CA ILE A 254 -0.57 9.75 -6.16
C ILE A 254 -1.22 9.10 -4.94
N CYS A 255 -2.47 9.45 -4.64
CA CYS A 255 -3.22 8.80 -3.56
C CYS A 255 -3.37 7.30 -3.82
N TRP A 256 -3.69 6.86 -5.04
CA TRP A 256 -3.67 5.44 -5.39
C TRP A 256 -2.31 4.77 -5.17
N LEU A 257 -1.20 5.47 -5.49
CA LEU A 257 0.15 4.97 -5.27
C LEU A 257 0.50 4.80 -3.78
N ILE A 258 -0.03 5.67 -2.91
CA ILE A 258 0.19 5.63 -1.47
C ILE A 258 -0.71 4.60 -0.79
N PHE A 259 -1.99 4.57 -1.16
CA PHE A 259 -3.00 3.75 -0.49
C PHE A 259 -3.21 2.37 -1.15
N ASN A 260 -2.32 1.93 -2.04
CA ASN A 260 -2.34 0.59 -2.64
C ASN A 260 -1.71 -0.50 -1.74
N ILE A 261 -1.55 -0.22 -0.46
CA ILE A 261 -1.03 -1.13 0.57
C ILE A 261 -2.10 -1.31 1.66
N PRO A 262 -2.40 -2.55 2.13
CA PRO A 262 -3.46 -2.80 3.11
C PRO A 262 -3.38 -1.95 4.37
N ASP A 263 -2.18 -1.70 4.91
CA ASP A 263 -2.00 -0.92 6.13
C ASP A 263 -2.34 0.56 5.94
N SER A 264 -1.94 1.17 4.83
CA SER A 264 -2.31 2.54 4.51
C SER A 264 -3.78 2.65 4.12
N TRP A 265 -4.32 1.64 3.41
CA TRP A 265 -5.74 1.57 3.02
C TRP A 265 -6.68 1.56 4.22
N ARG A 266 -6.40 0.71 5.23
CA ARG A 266 -7.20 0.61 6.47
C ARG A 266 -7.31 1.93 7.23
N LYS A 267 -6.37 2.82 7.01
CA LYS A 267 -6.36 4.15 7.61
C LYS A 267 -7.33 5.14 6.94
N LEU A 268 -7.77 4.88 5.71
CA LEU A 268 -8.79 5.68 5.05
C LEU A 268 -10.19 5.29 5.56
N ASN A 269 -11.00 6.31 5.85
CA ASN A 269 -12.41 6.06 6.10
C ASN A 269 -13.16 5.70 4.79
N ASP A 270 -14.38 5.17 4.91
CA ASP A 270 -15.21 4.75 3.78
C ASP A 270 -15.41 5.84 2.72
N LYS A 271 -15.56 7.09 3.13
CA LYS A 271 -15.74 8.22 2.19
C LYS A 271 -14.56 8.30 1.23
N TYR A 272 -13.33 8.29 1.76
CA TYR A 272 -12.12 8.44 0.94
C TYR A 272 -11.79 7.18 0.13
N GLN A 273 -12.08 6.01 0.69
CA GLN A 273 -12.02 4.76 -0.07
C GLN A 273 -12.96 4.81 -1.28
N GLY A 274 -14.20 5.27 -1.06
CA GLY A 274 -15.18 5.47 -2.12
C GLY A 274 -14.76 6.53 -3.14
N ASP A 275 -14.15 7.64 -2.70
CA ASP A 275 -13.64 8.68 -3.61
C ASP A 275 -12.57 8.15 -4.56
N LEU A 276 -11.65 7.31 -4.07
CA LEU A 276 -10.63 6.66 -4.89
C LEU A 276 -11.25 5.73 -5.93
N PHE A 277 -12.22 4.89 -5.56
CA PHE A 277 -12.89 4.02 -6.53
C PHE A 277 -13.78 4.80 -7.51
N ARG A 278 -14.45 5.88 -7.11
CA ARG A 278 -15.14 6.79 -8.03
C ARG A 278 -14.18 7.43 -9.02
N TYR A 279 -13.00 7.82 -8.58
CA TYR A 279 -11.96 8.31 -9.47
C TYR A 279 -11.49 7.24 -10.46
N LEU A 280 -11.25 6.00 -9.99
CA LEU A 280 -10.95 4.87 -10.88
C LEU A 280 -12.04 4.67 -11.93
N GLN A 281 -13.31 4.76 -11.53
CA GLN A 281 -14.46 4.61 -12.43
C GLN A 281 -14.47 5.67 -13.54
N SER A 282 -14.26 6.94 -13.17
CA SER A 282 -14.33 8.09 -14.09
C SER A 282 -13.04 8.32 -14.88
N ALA A 283 -11.92 7.72 -14.50
CA ALA A 283 -10.63 7.94 -15.13
C ALA A 283 -10.63 7.56 -16.62
N PRO A 284 -10.00 8.37 -17.50
CA PRO A 284 -9.87 8.04 -18.91
C PRO A 284 -9.01 6.78 -19.11
N LYS A 285 -9.18 6.09 -20.23
CA LYS A 285 -8.52 4.80 -20.51
C LYS A 285 -6.99 4.89 -20.41
N SER A 286 -6.38 6.00 -20.81
CA SER A 286 -4.93 6.24 -20.73
C SER A 286 -4.37 6.24 -19.31
N LEU A 287 -5.14 6.66 -18.32
CA LEU A 287 -4.76 6.65 -16.91
C LEU A 287 -5.22 5.38 -16.18
N SER A 288 -6.28 4.73 -16.69
CA SER A 288 -6.92 3.59 -16.03
C SER A 288 -6.00 2.40 -15.86
N SER A 289 -5.05 2.15 -16.77
CA SER A 289 -4.11 1.03 -16.68
C SER A 289 -3.30 1.05 -15.38
N ASN A 290 -2.69 2.19 -15.06
CA ASN A 290 -1.91 2.34 -13.82
C ASN A 290 -2.79 2.27 -12.56
N LEU A 291 -3.99 2.84 -12.62
CA LEU A 291 -4.94 2.84 -11.49
C LEU A 291 -5.46 1.43 -11.19
N ILE A 292 -5.77 0.65 -12.22
CA ILE A 292 -6.18 -0.76 -12.08
C ILE A 292 -5.06 -1.60 -11.48
N VAL A 293 -3.81 -1.42 -11.92
CA VAL A 293 -2.66 -2.13 -11.33
C VAL A 293 -2.51 -1.80 -9.84
N ASN A 294 -2.70 -0.53 -9.45
CA ASN A 294 -2.66 -0.14 -8.04
C ASN A 294 -3.83 -0.76 -7.25
N ALA A 295 -5.04 -0.77 -7.81
CA ALA A 295 -6.20 -1.40 -7.19
C ALA A 295 -6.01 -2.93 -7.07
N TYR A 296 -5.49 -3.58 -8.12
CA TYR A 296 -5.10 -4.99 -8.08
C TYR A 296 -4.09 -5.26 -6.97
N SER A 297 -3.01 -4.46 -6.90
CA SER A 297 -1.98 -4.59 -5.86
C SER A 297 -2.57 -4.49 -4.45
N LEU A 298 -3.55 -3.61 -4.24
CA LEU A 298 -4.24 -3.46 -2.97
C LEU A 298 -5.04 -4.72 -2.62
N ILE A 299 -5.89 -5.19 -3.53
CA ILE A 299 -6.82 -6.29 -3.27
C ILE A 299 -6.06 -7.62 -3.16
N SER A 300 -5.09 -7.87 -4.06
CA SER A 300 -4.28 -9.11 -4.07
C SER A 300 -3.42 -9.28 -2.81
N LYS A 301 -3.07 -8.18 -2.14
CA LYS A 301 -2.36 -8.19 -0.86
C LYS A 301 -3.29 -8.36 0.35
N GLY A 302 -4.57 -8.66 0.14
CA GLY A 302 -5.52 -8.97 1.19
C GLY A 302 -6.15 -7.76 1.88
N ALA A 303 -6.21 -6.61 1.21
CA ALA A 303 -6.99 -5.49 1.73
C ALA A 303 -8.49 -5.84 1.70
N ILE A 304 -9.19 -5.51 2.79
CA ILE A 304 -10.65 -5.63 2.83
C ILE A 304 -11.24 -4.48 2.01
N VAL A 305 -11.85 -4.82 0.90
CA VAL A 305 -12.50 -3.88 -0.03
C VAL A 305 -13.99 -4.24 -0.12
N LYS A 306 -14.87 -3.24 -0.07
CA LYS A 306 -16.33 -3.44 -0.16
C LYS A 306 -16.73 -3.99 -1.53
N ASN A 307 -17.78 -4.81 -1.57
CA ASN A 307 -18.29 -5.43 -2.80
C ASN A 307 -18.62 -4.38 -3.90
N ASP A 308 -19.18 -3.23 -3.53
CA ASP A 308 -19.48 -2.15 -4.47
C ASP A 308 -18.21 -1.61 -5.15
N TYR A 309 -17.10 -1.55 -4.43
CA TYR A 309 -15.82 -1.11 -4.98
C TYR A 309 -15.17 -2.20 -5.84
N LEU A 310 -15.30 -3.47 -5.45
CA LEU A 310 -14.89 -4.61 -6.30
C LEU A 310 -15.67 -4.62 -7.61
N LYS A 311 -16.96 -4.32 -7.59
CA LYS A 311 -17.75 -4.18 -8.81
C LYS A 311 -17.20 -3.09 -9.72
N ILE A 312 -16.89 -1.89 -9.19
CA ILE A 312 -16.26 -0.81 -9.95
C ILE A 312 -14.94 -1.29 -10.57
N TYR A 313 -14.12 -2.01 -9.81
CA TYR A 313 -12.86 -2.56 -10.29
C TYR A 313 -13.05 -3.51 -11.48
N TYR A 314 -13.95 -4.50 -11.38
CA TYR A 314 -14.22 -5.45 -12.45
C TYR A 314 -14.89 -4.79 -13.66
N ASP A 315 -15.81 -3.84 -13.46
CA ASP A 315 -16.41 -3.08 -14.56
C ASP A 315 -15.36 -2.25 -15.32
N LYS A 316 -14.35 -1.73 -14.63
CA LYS A 316 -13.24 -1.03 -15.25
C LYS A 316 -12.31 -1.99 -16.01
N LEU A 317 -12.08 -3.21 -15.51
CA LEU A 317 -11.32 -4.25 -16.22
C LEU A 317 -11.97 -4.62 -17.57
N LYS A 318 -13.29 -4.59 -17.68
CA LYS A 318 -14.00 -4.85 -18.94
C LYS A 318 -13.68 -3.84 -20.05
N CYS A 319 -13.15 -2.66 -19.70
CA CYS A 319 -12.70 -1.67 -20.70
C CYS A 319 -11.39 -2.07 -21.42
N PHE A 320 -10.68 -3.10 -20.94
CA PHE A 320 -9.45 -3.65 -21.52
C PHE A 320 -9.74 -4.98 -22.17
N SER A 321 -8.94 -5.37 -23.18
CA SER A 321 -9.08 -6.72 -23.75
C SER A 321 -8.73 -7.78 -22.72
N ILE A 322 -9.32 -8.96 -22.82
CA ILE A 322 -9.08 -10.09 -21.93
C ILE A 322 -7.59 -10.40 -21.90
N LEU A 323 -6.94 -10.46 -23.07
CA LEU A 323 -5.52 -10.75 -23.22
C LEU A 323 -4.61 -9.79 -22.40
N HIS A 324 -4.97 -8.51 -22.26
CA HIS A 324 -4.20 -7.53 -21.51
C HIS A 324 -4.58 -7.41 -20.04
N SER A 325 -5.66 -8.06 -19.61
CA SER A 325 -6.21 -7.89 -18.24
C SER A 325 -6.37 -9.19 -17.45
N TYR A 326 -6.17 -10.36 -18.05
CA TYR A 326 -6.45 -11.66 -17.41
C TYR A 326 -5.67 -11.89 -16.10
N THR A 327 -4.43 -11.39 -16.01
CA THR A 327 -3.60 -11.47 -14.80
C THR A 327 -4.13 -10.62 -13.64
N LEU A 328 -4.92 -9.59 -13.96
CA LEU A 328 -5.48 -8.66 -13.00
C LEU A 328 -6.83 -9.13 -12.42
N TYR A 329 -7.39 -10.24 -12.89
CA TYR A 329 -8.58 -10.85 -12.29
C TYR A 329 -8.19 -11.63 -11.04
N ILE A 330 -8.68 -11.20 -9.89
CA ILE A 330 -8.48 -11.85 -8.59
C ILE A 330 -9.38 -13.07 -8.50
N ASP A 331 -10.65 -12.89 -8.83
CA ASP A 331 -11.61 -13.97 -9.02
C ASP A 331 -11.61 -14.40 -10.48
N LYS A 332 -11.06 -15.58 -10.73
CA LYS A 332 -10.96 -16.15 -12.07
C LYS A 332 -12.30 -16.62 -12.61
N SER A 333 -13.29 -16.86 -11.77
CA SER A 333 -14.65 -17.19 -12.23
C SER A 333 -15.26 -16.05 -13.03
N ILE A 334 -15.04 -14.80 -12.61
CA ILE A 334 -15.48 -13.59 -13.32
C ILE A 334 -14.77 -13.45 -14.68
N LEU A 335 -13.49 -13.83 -14.75
CA LEU A 335 -12.76 -13.88 -16.01
C LEU A 335 -13.37 -14.93 -16.95
N LEU A 336 -13.65 -16.12 -16.45
CA LEU A 336 -14.24 -17.21 -17.23
C LEU A 336 -15.64 -16.86 -17.75
N ASP A 337 -16.46 -16.23 -16.92
CA ASP A 337 -17.77 -15.71 -17.36
C ASP A 337 -17.63 -14.70 -18.49
N ARG A 338 -16.64 -13.83 -18.39
CA ARG A 338 -16.34 -12.86 -19.43
C ARG A 338 -15.84 -13.50 -20.72
N ILE A 339 -14.95 -14.52 -20.62
CA ILE A 339 -14.47 -15.30 -21.78
C ILE A 339 -15.68 -15.97 -22.47
N TRP A 340 -16.56 -16.59 -21.70
CA TRP A 340 -17.78 -17.17 -22.21
C TRP A 340 -18.62 -16.15 -22.97
N ASP A 341 -18.94 -15.02 -22.33
CA ASP A 341 -19.84 -14.02 -22.92
C ASP A 341 -19.25 -13.32 -24.14
N GLU A 342 -17.94 -13.03 -24.17
CA GLU A 342 -17.31 -12.30 -25.28
C GLU A 342 -16.79 -13.21 -26.40
N TYR A 343 -16.44 -14.45 -26.14
CA TYR A 343 -15.74 -15.28 -27.11
C TYR A 343 -16.48 -16.55 -27.49
N ILE A 344 -17.32 -17.12 -26.65
CA ILE A 344 -17.89 -18.44 -26.88
C ILE A 344 -19.39 -18.42 -27.17
N LYS A 345 -20.16 -17.67 -26.39
CA LYS A 345 -21.63 -17.70 -26.30
C LYS A 345 -22.36 -17.51 -27.64
N ASP A 346 -21.85 -16.64 -28.50
CA ASP A 346 -22.47 -16.29 -29.77
C ASP A 346 -22.09 -17.23 -30.91
N TRP A 347 -21.24 -18.24 -30.68
CA TRP A 347 -20.76 -19.25 -31.62
C TRP A 347 -20.09 -18.67 -32.87
N GLN A 348 -19.67 -17.40 -32.87
CA GLN A 348 -19.01 -16.77 -34.03
C GLN A 348 -17.55 -17.18 -34.13
N PHE A 349 -17.10 -17.60 -35.32
CA PHE A 349 -15.70 -17.95 -35.55
C PHE A 349 -14.70 -16.87 -35.17
N THR A 350 -15.02 -15.62 -35.49
CA THR A 350 -14.15 -14.50 -35.18
C THR A 350 -13.97 -14.28 -33.67
N SER A 351 -15.00 -14.51 -32.85
CA SER A 351 -14.94 -14.45 -31.40
C SER A 351 -14.15 -15.63 -30.84
N GLN A 352 -14.40 -16.83 -31.36
CA GLN A 352 -13.68 -18.03 -30.94
C GLN A 352 -12.19 -17.99 -31.31
N MET A 353 -11.81 -17.38 -32.44
CA MET A 353 -10.40 -17.14 -32.78
C MET A 353 -9.68 -16.28 -31.71
N LYS A 354 -10.34 -15.28 -31.14
CA LYS A 354 -9.77 -14.48 -30.03
C LYS A 354 -9.57 -15.31 -28.76
N TYR A 355 -10.42 -16.29 -28.52
CA TYR A 355 -10.22 -17.24 -27.43
C TYR A 355 -8.95 -18.08 -27.62
N ILE A 356 -8.74 -18.56 -28.83
CA ILE A 356 -7.54 -19.33 -29.18
C ILE A 356 -6.28 -18.45 -29.07
N GLU A 357 -6.35 -17.21 -29.58
CA GLU A 357 -5.29 -16.22 -29.43
C GLU A 357 -4.97 -15.96 -27.95
N PHE A 358 -5.99 -15.89 -27.09
CA PHE A 358 -5.80 -15.78 -25.64
C PHE A 358 -5.02 -16.99 -25.09
N LEU A 359 -5.40 -18.23 -25.45
CA LEU A 359 -4.70 -19.44 -25.00
C LEU A 359 -3.26 -19.51 -25.52
N GLU A 360 -3.01 -19.15 -26.78
CA GLU A 360 -1.67 -19.15 -27.40
C GLU A 360 -0.74 -18.08 -26.77
N ASN A 361 -1.29 -17.01 -26.23
CA ASN A 361 -0.53 -15.95 -25.55
C ASN A 361 -0.38 -16.15 -24.04
N LEU A 362 -0.83 -17.27 -23.48
CA LEU A 362 -0.48 -17.65 -22.12
C LEU A 362 1.00 -18.04 -22.08
N ASN A 363 1.78 -17.25 -21.33
CA ASN A 363 3.24 -17.45 -21.20
C ASN A 363 3.61 -18.49 -20.14
N VAL A 364 2.63 -19.02 -19.43
CA VAL A 364 2.78 -19.98 -18.32
C VAL A 364 1.73 -21.08 -18.44
N PRO A 365 1.96 -22.26 -17.85
CA PRO A 365 0.98 -23.33 -17.82
C PRO A 365 -0.37 -22.91 -17.26
N VAL A 366 -1.45 -23.44 -17.80
CA VAL A 366 -2.82 -23.17 -17.34
C VAL A 366 -2.98 -23.43 -15.84
N SER A 367 -2.32 -24.47 -15.32
CA SER A 367 -2.33 -24.84 -13.91
C SER A 367 -1.71 -23.80 -12.96
N GLU A 368 -0.88 -22.90 -13.46
CA GLU A 368 -0.30 -21.84 -12.65
C GLU A 368 -1.23 -20.63 -12.50
N ILE A 369 -2.21 -20.48 -13.40
CA ILE A 369 -3.14 -19.34 -13.42
C ILE A 369 -4.50 -19.71 -12.86
N PHE A 370 -4.96 -20.93 -13.17
CA PHE A 370 -6.32 -21.40 -12.92
C PHE A 370 -6.32 -22.66 -12.05
N ASN A 371 -7.25 -22.74 -11.12
CA ASN A 371 -7.46 -23.96 -10.34
C ASN A 371 -8.08 -25.08 -11.21
N ASN A 372 -8.30 -26.24 -10.61
CA ASN A 372 -8.78 -27.42 -11.32
C ASN A 372 -10.13 -27.23 -12.02
N GLU A 373 -11.11 -26.65 -11.31
CA GLU A 373 -12.45 -26.35 -11.84
C GLU A 373 -12.40 -25.31 -12.97
N GLU A 374 -11.61 -24.25 -12.75
CA GLU A 374 -11.41 -23.19 -13.73
C GLU A 374 -10.70 -23.70 -14.99
N SER A 375 -9.67 -24.54 -14.81
CA SER A 375 -8.96 -25.22 -15.90
C SER A 375 -9.89 -26.12 -16.71
N LYS A 376 -10.73 -26.89 -16.03
CA LYS A 376 -11.74 -27.74 -16.68
C LYS A 376 -12.70 -26.88 -17.51
N ARG A 377 -13.21 -25.79 -16.96
CA ARG A 377 -14.12 -24.88 -17.68
C ARG A 377 -13.48 -24.25 -18.92
N LEU A 378 -12.21 -23.85 -18.85
CA LEU A 378 -11.45 -23.42 -20.04
C LEU A 378 -11.33 -24.54 -21.08
N GLY A 379 -11.06 -25.75 -20.64
CA GLY A 379 -11.05 -26.92 -21.55
C GLY A 379 -12.37 -27.11 -22.27
N VAL A 380 -13.50 -27.00 -21.55
CA VAL A 380 -14.86 -27.11 -22.17
C VAL A 380 -15.04 -25.99 -23.23
N PHE A 381 -14.55 -24.78 -23.00
CA PHE A 381 -14.61 -23.73 -24.02
C PHE A 381 -13.82 -24.07 -25.27
N LEU A 382 -12.62 -24.66 -25.13
CA LEU A 382 -11.84 -25.14 -26.28
C LEU A 382 -12.55 -26.26 -27.01
N GLY A 383 -13.07 -27.25 -26.29
CA GLY A 383 -13.84 -28.36 -26.87
C GLY A 383 -15.06 -27.89 -27.66
N ASN A 384 -15.79 -26.90 -27.14
CA ASN A 384 -16.90 -26.25 -27.84
C ASN A 384 -16.45 -25.55 -29.13
N CYS A 385 -15.29 -24.86 -29.12
CA CYS A 385 -14.74 -24.27 -30.34
C CYS A 385 -14.34 -25.32 -31.37
N CYS A 386 -13.75 -26.42 -30.94
CA CYS A 386 -13.44 -27.57 -31.82
C CYS A 386 -14.72 -28.16 -32.42
N ARG A 387 -15.75 -28.33 -31.59
CA ARG A 387 -17.06 -28.86 -32.04
C ARG A 387 -17.72 -27.96 -33.08
N ASN A 388 -17.57 -26.64 -32.96
CA ASN A 388 -18.02 -25.65 -33.94
C ASN A 388 -17.13 -25.61 -35.21
N ASN A 389 -16.18 -26.56 -35.32
CA ASN A 389 -15.23 -26.67 -36.41
C ASN A 389 -14.37 -25.40 -36.63
N THR A 390 -14.04 -24.69 -35.58
CA THR A 390 -13.14 -23.55 -35.65
C THR A 390 -11.72 -24.02 -35.95
N PHE A 391 -11.21 -23.74 -37.15
CA PHE A 391 -9.91 -24.25 -37.62
C PHE A 391 -8.75 -23.95 -36.65
N SER A 392 -8.69 -22.75 -36.11
CA SER A 392 -7.67 -22.38 -35.14
C SER A 392 -7.76 -23.23 -33.86
N ALA A 393 -8.97 -23.53 -33.36
CA ALA A 393 -9.19 -24.38 -32.20
C ALA A 393 -8.74 -25.82 -32.46
N LEU A 394 -9.11 -26.38 -33.59
CA LEU A 394 -8.69 -27.71 -34.00
C LEU A 394 -7.16 -27.81 -34.11
N THR A 395 -6.54 -26.82 -34.73
CA THR A 395 -5.08 -26.74 -34.85
C THR A 395 -4.40 -26.61 -33.50
N PHE A 396 -4.91 -25.78 -32.62
CA PHE A 396 -4.39 -25.59 -31.26
C PHE A 396 -4.53 -26.86 -30.41
N ALA A 397 -5.71 -27.45 -30.40
CA ALA A 397 -5.99 -28.67 -29.66
C ALA A 397 -5.15 -29.88 -30.13
N ASN A 398 -4.98 -30.03 -31.44
CA ASN A 398 -4.18 -31.14 -32.03
C ASN A 398 -2.66 -30.95 -31.78
N LYS A 399 -2.15 -29.79 -31.49
CA LYS A 399 -0.74 -29.57 -31.10
C LYS A 399 -0.40 -30.14 -29.72
N CYS A 400 -1.39 -30.35 -28.85
CA CYS A 400 -1.20 -30.87 -27.49
C CYS A 400 -0.02 -30.17 -26.76
N SER A 401 0.02 -28.85 -26.78
CA SER A 401 1.17 -28.09 -26.28
C SER A 401 1.36 -28.24 -24.76
N ASN A 402 2.58 -28.16 -24.28
CA ASN A 402 2.95 -28.25 -22.87
C ASN A 402 2.28 -27.17 -21.99
N ILE A 403 1.66 -26.16 -22.59
CA ILE A 403 0.93 -25.11 -21.84
C ILE A 403 -0.29 -25.69 -21.12
N TRP A 404 -0.89 -26.78 -21.68
CA TRP A 404 -2.13 -27.32 -21.16
C TRP A 404 -2.20 -28.85 -21.09
N ILE A 405 -1.41 -29.59 -21.87
CA ILE A 405 -1.54 -31.06 -21.97
C ILE A 405 -1.29 -31.76 -20.62
N ASP A 406 -0.40 -31.21 -19.77
CA ASP A 406 -0.12 -31.75 -18.43
C ASP A 406 -1.22 -31.43 -17.41
N ASN A 407 -2.19 -30.56 -17.77
CA ASN A 407 -3.32 -30.24 -16.92
C ASN A 407 -4.51 -31.19 -17.22
N LEU A 408 -4.64 -32.23 -16.41
CA LEU A 408 -5.67 -33.28 -16.60
C LEU A 408 -7.10 -32.72 -16.56
N TYR A 409 -7.36 -31.71 -15.77
CA TYR A 409 -8.67 -31.06 -15.69
C TYR A 409 -8.98 -30.26 -16.96
N PHE A 410 -8.00 -29.59 -17.53
CA PHE A 410 -8.16 -28.93 -18.82
C PHE A 410 -8.44 -29.97 -19.92
N CYS A 411 -7.67 -31.04 -19.96
CA CYS A 411 -7.87 -32.17 -20.94
C CYS A 411 -9.26 -32.80 -20.81
N SER A 412 -9.72 -33.06 -19.58
CA SER A 412 -11.06 -33.57 -19.35
C SER A 412 -12.14 -32.60 -19.81
N GLY A 413 -11.93 -31.30 -19.60
CA GLY A 413 -12.81 -30.25 -20.10
C GLY A 413 -12.88 -30.20 -21.63
N VAL A 414 -11.74 -30.33 -22.32
CA VAL A 414 -11.72 -30.41 -23.82
C VAL A 414 -12.57 -31.57 -24.33
N ILE A 415 -12.39 -32.75 -23.75
CA ILE A 415 -13.16 -33.92 -24.12
C ILE A 415 -14.66 -33.70 -23.82
N GLU A 416 -15.01 -33.20 -22.66
CA GLU A 416 -16.38 -32.87 -22.30
C GLU A 416 -17.02 -31.88 -23.28
N GLY A 417 -16.31 -30.82 -23.64
CA GLY A 417 -16.78 -29.78 -24.58
C GLY A 417 -16.99 -30.35 -26.00
N VAL A 418 -16.12 -31.27 -26.47
CA VAL A 418 -16.29 -31.96 -27.74
C VAL A 418 -17.49 -32.89 -27.71
N MET A 419 -17.72 -33.60 -26.61
CA MET A 419 -18.76 -34.63 -26.48
C MET A 419 -20.08 -34.09 -25.92
N SER A 420 -20.16 -32.82 -25.48
CA SER A 420 -21.34 -32.25 -24.86
C SER A 420 -22.52 -32.08 -25.82
N LYS A 421 -23.74 -32.01 -25.26
CA LYS A 421 -25.01 -31.89 -25.96
C LYS A 421 -25.19 -30.53 -26.65
N ASP A 422 -24.54 -29.50 -26.16
CA ASP A 422 -24.77 -28.13 -26.58
C ASP A 422 -24.09 -27.79 -27.91
N GLY A 423 -24.87 -27.47 -28.94
CA GLY A 423 -24.41 -27.06 -30.29
C GLY A 423 -24.41 -28.19 -31.33
N ASN A 424 -24.38 -27.83 -32.58
CA ASN A 424 -24.33 -28.77 -33.71
C ASN A 424 -22.87 -29.21 -33.92
N ILE A 425 -22.67 -30.50 -34.18
CA ILE A 425 -21.38 -31.00 -34.63
C ILE A 425 -21.31 -30.86 -36.15
N TYR A 426 -20.49 -29.91 -36.63
CA TYR A 426 -20.36 -29.66 -38.07
C TYR A 426 -19.60 -30.76 -38.78
N ILE A 427 -18.48 -31.19 -38.24
CA ILE A 427 -17.68 -32.28 -38.79
C ILE A 427 -17.15 -33.14 -37.61
N PRO A 428 -17.89 -34.16 -37.18
CA PRO A 428 -17.57 -34.96 -36.00
C PRO A 428 -16.15 -35.54 -35.99
N GLN A 429 -15.67 -35.93 -37.15
CA GLN A 429 -14.33 -36.54 -37.34
C GLN A 429 -13.21 -35.57 -36.95
N ASN A 430 -13.30 -34.29 -37.38
CA ASN A 430 -12.30 -33.26 -37.08
C ASN A 430 -12.26 -32.96 -35.59
N CYS A 431 -13.43 -32.86 -34.96
CA CYS A 431 -13.53 -32.60 -33.52
C CYS A 431 -12.93 -33.75 -32.71
N PHE A 432 -13.27 -34.98 -33.09
CA PHE A 432 -12.83 -36.15 -32.34
C PHE A 432 -11.34 -36.43 -32.47
N SER A 433 -10.67 -35.89 -33.50
CA SER A 433 -9.20 -35.96 -33.62
C SER A 433 -8.50 -35.38 -32.39
N CYS A 434 -9.03 -34.31 -31.82
CA CYS A 434 -8.48 -33.69 -30.59
C CYS A 434 -8.53 -34.66 -29.40
N VAL A 435 -9.61 -35.41 -29.25
CA VAL A 435 -9.76 -36.45 -28.20
C VAL A 435 -8.71 -37.53 -28.35
N LEU A 436 -8.54 -38.06 -29.58
CA LEU A 436 -7.53 -39.06 -29.85
C LEU A 436 -6.10 -38.58 -29.62
N HIS A 437 -5.80 -37.31 -29.96
CA HIS A 437 -4.50 -36.70 -29.70
C HIS A 437 -4.23 -36.57 -28.21
N ILE A 438 -5.21 -36.19 -27.39
CA ILE A 438 -5.07 -36.16 -25.93
C ILE A 438 -4.77 -37.59 -25.43
N PHE A 439 -5.56 -38.56 -25.83
CA PHE A 439 -5.36 -39.94 -25.41
C PHE A 439 -4.02 -40.55 -25.85
N SER A 440 -3.48 -40.14 -27.01
CA SER A 440 -2.20 -40.64 -27.51
C SER A 440 -0.98 -40.02 -26.83
N ASN A 441 -1.13 -38.86 -26.21
CA ASN A 441 -0.04 -38.11 -25.58
C ASN A 441 0.03 -38.23 -24.05
N LEU A 442 -0.97 -38.81 -23.40
CA LEU A 442 -1.00 -38.98 -21.95
C LEU A 442 -0.52 -40.35 -21.49
N SER A 443 0.08 -40.39 -20.28
CA SER A 443 0.41 -41.65 -19.63
C SER A 443 -0.87 -42.43 -19.26
N LYS A 444 -0.74 -43.76 -19.05
CA LYS A 444 -1.86 -44.59 -18.64
C LYS A 444 -2.52 -44.09 -17.34
N GLU A 445 -1.72 -43.71 -16.34
CA GLU A 445 -2.21 -43.21 -15.05
C GLU A 445 -3.04 -41.94 -15.24
N ASN A 446 -2.59 -41.02 -16.08
CA ASN A 446 -3.28 -39.78 -16.40
C ASN A 446 -4.58 -40.01 -17.16
N LEU A 447 -4.58 -40.99 -18.08
CA LEU A 447 -5.78 -41.41 -18.79
C LEU A 447 -6.83 -41.98 -17.84
N ASP A 448 -6.44 -42.82 -16.88
CA ASP A 448 -7.35 -43.36 -15.87
C ASP A 448 -8.03 -42.28 -15.06
N ILE A 449 -7.31 -41.18 -14.69
CA ILE A 449 -7.87 -40.05 -13.98
C ILE A 449 -8.89 -39.30 -14.86
N ILE A 450 -8.54 -39.01 -16.12
CA ILE A 450 -9.44 -38.28 -17.03
C ILE A 450 -10.71 -39.11 -17.29
N ILE A 451 -10.58 -40.39 -17.54
CA ILE A 451 -11.72 -41.27 -17.78
C ILE A 451 -12.62 -41.32 -16.54
N GLY A 452 -12.05 -41.43 -15.33
CA GLY A 452 -12.83 -41.38 -14.08
C GLY A 452 -13.63 -40.10 -13.93
N VAL A 453 -13.03 -38.95 -14.30
CA VAL A 453 -13.74 -37.65 -14.28
C VAL A 453 -14.89 -37.63 -15.29
N LEU A 454 -14.68 -38.19 -16.48
CA LEU A 454 -15.69 -38.24 -17.56
C LEU A 454 -16.83 -39.24 -17.24
N GLU A 455 -16.51 -40.36 -16.64
CA GLU A 455 -17.50 -41.37 -16.20
C GLU A 455 -18.45 -40.80 -15.12
N ALA A 456 -17.97 -39.86 -14.33
CA ALA A 456 -18.78 -39.18 -13.27
C ALA A 456 -19.74 -38.12 -13.84
N LEU A 457 -19.67 -37.75 -15.12
CA LEU A 457 -20.55 -36.77 -15.72
C LEU A 457 -22.02 -37.20 -15.73
N PRO A 458 -22.99 -36.30 -15.54
CA PRO A 458 -24.41 -36.61 -15.58
C PRO A 458 -24.87 -37.18 -16.93
N ASN A 459 -25.83 -38.10 -16.92
CA ASN A 459 -26.36 -38.73 -18.14
C ASN A 459 -27.19 -37.76 -19.02
N ASP A 460 -27.58 -36.60 -18.52
CA ASP A 460 -28.33 -35.57 -19.26
C ASP A 460 -27.49 -34.85 -20.33
N MET A 461 -26.16 -35.01 -20.29
CA MET A 461 -25.23 -34.51 -21.32
C MET A 461 -25.18 -35.38 -22.59
N ALA A 462 -25.92 -36.49 -22.63
CA ALA A 462 -25.89 -37.42 -23.75
C ALA A 462 -26.55 -36.84 -25.01
N SER A 463 -25.89 -37.03 -26.15
CA SER A 463 -26.34 -36.53 -27.47
C SER A 463 -27.33 -37.46 -28.17
N GLN A 464 -28.33 -36.89 -28.82
CA GLN A 464 -29.26 -37.63 -29.72
C GLN A 464 -28.79 -37.66 -31.19
N ASP A 465 -27.60 -37.08 -31.47
CA ASP A 465 -27.07 -36.99 -32.84
C ASP A 465 -26.55 -38.37 -33.34
N LEU A 466 -27.40 -39.10 -34.01
CA LEU A 466 -27.09 -40.40 -34.56
C LEU A 466 -26.00 -40.31 -35.67
N PHE A 467 -26.06 -39.29 -36.52
CA PHE A 467 -25.07 -39.09 -37.58
C PHE A 467 -23.70 -38.80 -36.97
N GLY A 468 -23.64 -37.92 -36.01
CA GLY A 468 -22.42 -37.59 -35.26
C GLY A 468 -21.82 -38.86 -34.61
N TYR A 469 -22.67 -39.70 -33.96
CA TYR A 469 -22.25 -40.96 -33.38
C TYR A 469 -21.58 -41.87 -34.40
N GLU A 470 -22.23 -42.12 -35.55
CA GLU A 470 -21.71 -42.99 -36.59
C GLU A 470 -20.36 -42.51 -37.15
N GLN A 471 -20.23 -41.19 -37.34
CA GLN A 471 -18.98 -40.61 -37.81
C GLN A 471 -17.85 -40.74 -36.80
N ILE A 472 -18.14 -40.53 -35.52
CA ILE A 472 -17.16 -40.64 -34.42
C ILE A 472 -16.71 -42.11 -34.27
N VAL A 473 -17.66 -43.05 -34.25
CA VAL A 473 -17.34 -44.49 -34.13
C VAL A 473 -16.51 -44.95 -35.31
N LYS A 474 -16.85 -44.55 -36.54
CA LYS A 474 -16.04 -44.85 -37.72
C LYS A 474 -14.63 -44.27 -37.58
N TYR A 475 -14.51 -42.99 -37.29
CA TYR A 475 -13.21 -42.32 -37.12
C TYR A 475 -12.37 -42.98 -36.02
N PHE A 476 -12.99 -43.34 -34.89
CA PHE A 476 -12.32 -44.03 -33.79
C PHE A 476 -11.79 -45.40 -34.25
N ASN A 477 -12.58 -46.20 -34.92
CA ASN A 477 -12.16 -47.51 -35.41
C ASN A 477 -11.02 -47.40 -36.42
N ASP A 478 -11.04 -46.44 -37.31
CA ASP A 478 -10.00 -46.20 -38.31
C ASP A 478 -8.67 -45.74 -37.67
N ASN A 479 -8.73 -45.04 -36.52
CA ASN A 479 -7.58 -44.42 -35.86
C ASN A 479 -7.23 -45.02 -34.49
N LYS A 480 -7.87 -46.11 -34.07
CA LYS A 480 -7.64 -46.75 -32.76
C LYS A 480 -6.19 -47.14 -32.48
N HIS A 481 -5.39 -47.34 -33.53
CA HIS A 481 -3.96 -47.65 -33.44
C HIS A 481 -3.12 -46.53 -32.82
N LEU A 482 -3.65 -45.29 -32.74
CA LEU A 482 -3.01 -44.16 -32.08
C LEU A 482 -3.00 -44.31 -30.55
N ILE A 483 -3.91 -45.10 -29.98
CA ILE A 483 -3.97 -45.38 -28.55
C ILE A 483 -3.29 -46.75 -28.32
N SER A 484 -2.10 -46.73 -27.75
CA SER A 484 -1.31 -47.94 -27.50
C SER A 484 -1.86 -48.83 -26.37
N ASP A 485 -2.57 -48.22 -25.39
CA ASP A 485 -3.14 -48.97 -24.28
C ASP A 485 -4.55 -49.49 -24.58
N GLN A 486 -4.69 -50.84 -24.64
CA GLN A 486 -5.96 -51.51 -24.92
C GLN A 486 -7.04 -51.22 -23.88
N SER A 487 -6.66 -51.00 -22.61
CA SER A 487 -7.62 -50.63 -21.54
C SER A 487 -8.20 -49.24 -21.78
N ALA A 488 -7.32 -48.26 -22.07
CA ALA A 488 -7.74 -46.89 -22.40
C ALA A 488 -8.61 -46.87 -23.67
N HIS A 489 -8.28 -47.70 -24.66
CA HIS A 489 -9.09 -47.85 -25.86
C HIS A 489 -10.50 -48.36 -25.56
N ASN A 490 -10.64 -49.43 -24.76
CA ASN A 490 -11.95 -49.95 -24.38
C ASN A 490 -12.78 -48.94 -23.58
N ARG A 491 -12.17 -48.29 -22.61
CA ARG A 491 -12.84 -47.28 -21.79
C ARG A 491 -13.27 -46.04 -22.58
N LEU A 492 -12.49 -45.61 -23.58
CA LEU A 492 -12.91 -44.54 -24.48
C LEU A 492 -14.11 -44.97 -25.33
N ASN A 493 -14.15 -46.22 -25.81
CA ASN A 493 -15.30 -46.74 -26.50
C ASN A 493 -16.56 -46.78 -25.62
N ASP A 494 -16.41 -47.16 -24.36
CA ASP A 494 -17.51 -47.14 -23.38
C ASP A 494 -18.01 -45.73 -23.11
N LEU A 495 -17.10 -44.73 -23.01
CA LEU A 495 -17.46 -43.34 -22.90
C LEU A 495 -18.23 -42.83 -24.13
N ILE A 496 -17.77 -43.15 -25.35
CA ILE A 496 -18.48 -42.80 -26.59
C ILE A 496 -19.90 -43.39 -26.54
N THR A 497 -20.01 -44.64 -26.15
CA THR A 497 -21.31 -45.33 -26.02
C THR A 497 -22.22 -44.65 -25.00
N LYS A 498 -21.69 -44.25 -23.83
CA LYS A 498 -22.41 -43.54 -22.79
C LYS A 498 -22.92 -42.18 -23.29
N PHE A 499 -22.05 -41.36 -23.90
CA PHE A 499 -22.40 -40.04 -24.40
C PHE A 499 -23.42 -40.05 -25.55
N TYR A 500 -23.51 -41.13 -26.31
CA TYR A 500 -24.43 -41.26 -27.42
C TYR A 500 -25.53 -42.36 -27.19
N GLU A 501 -25.74 -42.75 -25.92
CA GLU A 501 -26.75 -43.75 -25.59
C GLU A 501 -28.17 -43.41 -26.16
N PRO A 502 -28.65 -42.16 -26.14
CA PRO A 502 -29.92 -41.82 -26.76
C PRO A 502 -29.92 -42.04 -28.28
N ALA A 503 -28.83 -41.65 -28.97
CA ALA A 503 -28.69 -41.88 -30.41
C ALA A 503 -28.68 -43.38 -30.78
N ILE A 504 -27.99 -44.20 -29.96
CA ILE A 504 -27.94 -45.64 -30.09
C ILE A 504 -29.35 -46.26 -29.93
N LYS A 505 -30.13 -45.77 -28.93
CA LYS A 505 -31.51 -46.23 -28.72
C LYS A 505 -32.42 -45.86 -29.88
N LEU A 506 -32.29 -44.66 -30.47
CA LEU A 506 -33.03 -44.26 -31.68
C LEU A 506 -32.70 -45.15 -32.87
N LYS A 507 -31.41 -45.48 -33.12
CA LYS A 507 -30.99 -46.42 -34.15
C LYS A 507 -31.59 -47.80 -33.97
N ALA A 508 -31.65 -48.29 -32.74
CA ALA A 508 -32.24 -49.61 -32.43
C ALA A 508 -33.77 -49.63 -32.66
N GLN A 509 -34.44 -48.48 -32.68
CA GLN A 509 -35.86 -48.32 -32.95
C GLN A 509 -36.17 -48.14 -34.46
N GLY A 510 -35.15 -48.13 -35.32
CA GLY A 510 -35.33 -48.07 -36.76
C GLY A 510 -35.40 -46.65 -37.35
N PHE A 511 -34.95 -45.65 -36.60
CA PHE A 511 -34.80 -44.28 -37.07
C PHE A 511 -33.39 -44.02 -37.60
#